data_35aba91c1a3a4f6f880a59d232b65eb1
#
_entry.id   35aba91c1a3a4f6f880a59d232b65eb1
#
_cell.length_a   1.000
_cell.length_b   1.000
_cell.length_c   1.000
_cell.angle_alpha   90.00
_cell.angle_beta   90.00
_cell.angle_gamma   90.00
#
_symmetry.space_group_name_H-M   'P 1'
#
loop_
_entity.id
_entity.type
_entity.pdbx_description
1 polymer ?
#
loop_
_entity_poly.entity_id
_entity_poly.type
_entity_poly.pdbx_seq_one_letter_code
_entity_poly.pdbx_strand_id
1 'polypeptide(L)'
;NQTANGLDRDYITQWSYGIDETWTLLVPNTKGGASAPLVNSDKAMEHADNQFMPVYQQLGQYWGDQPGTMGPVYVGAFVLMLFVLGLFIVKGGIKWALLAATVLSILLSWGKNFMPFTNFFIDYVPMYAKFRTVASILVIAEFTIPLLAMLALKKIVDDPGILTRKIKLVYLSFGLT
;
A
#
# COMPACT_ATOMS: atom_id res chain seq x y z
N ASN A 1 -12.27 -21.58 -12.68
CA ASN A 1 -11.30 -22.42 -13.38
C ASN A 1 -10.27 -22.92 -12.38
N GLN A 2 -10.39 -24.20 -11.98
CA GLN A 2 -9.39 -24.90 -11.17
C GLN A 2 -8.68 -25.89 -12.07
N THR A 3 -7.36 -25.76 -12.20
CA THR A 3 -6.50 -26.79 -12.79
C THR A 3 -6.02 -27.75 -11.71
N ALA A 4 -5.51 -28.93 -12.07
CA ALA A 4 -4.95 -29.90 -11.13
C ALA A 4 -3.85 -29.31 -10.21
N ASN A 5 -3.21 -28.19 -10.63
CA ASN A 5 -2.10 -27.52 -9.93
C ASN A 5 -2.50 -26.23 -9.21
N GLY A 6 -3.78 -25.84 -9.16
CA GLY A 6 -4.24 -24.61 -8.51
C GLY A 6 -5.20 -23.79 -9.38
N LEU A 7 -5.31 -22.48 -9.06
CA LEU A 7 -6.10 -21.54 -9.83
C LEU A 7 -5.34 -21.08 -11.08
N ASP A 8 -6.08 -20.61 -12.09
CA ASP A 8 -5.50 -19.96 -13.28
C ASP A 8 -4.70 -18.70 -12.87
N ARG A 9 -3.57 -18.43 -13.54
CA ARG A 9 -2.69 -17.30 -13.23
C ARG A 9 -3.39 -15.95 -13.37
N ASP A 10 -4.18 -15.79 -14.43
CA ASP A 10 -4.95 -14.57 -14.66
C ASP A 10 -5.98 -14.35 -13.54
N TYR A 11 -6.57 -15.44 -13.05
CA TYR A 11 -7.52 -15.38 -11.95
C TYR A 11 -6.86 -15.06 -10.61
N ILE A 12 -5.66 -15.62 -10.33
CA ILE A 12 -4.86 -15.32 -9.13
C ILE A 12 -4.49 -13.83 -9.11
N THR A 13 -4.08 -13.29 -10.26
CA THR A 13 -3.54 -11.92 -10.37
C THR A 13 -4.59 -10.89 -10.78
N GLN A 14 -5.86 -11.26 -10.88
CA GLN A 14 -6.95 -10.34 -11.24
C GLN A 14 -7.01 -9.11 -10.32
N TRP A 15 -6.79 -9.32 -9.02
CA TRP A 15 -6.77 -8.28 -8.00
C TRP A 15 -5.33 -7.89 -7.66
N SER A 16 -4.62 -7.33 -8.62
CA SER A 16 -3.26 -6.83 -8.45
C SER A 16 -3.26 -5.34 -8.19
N TYR A 17 -2.39 -4.93 -7.28
CA TYR A 17 -2.17 -3.53 -6.96
C TYR A 17 -1.31 -2.86 -8.03
N GLY A 18 -1.62 -1.64 -8.42
CA GLY A 18 -0.79 -0.88 -9.35
C GLY A 18 0.55 -0.48 -8.72
N ILE A 19 1.62 -0.48 -9.51
CA ILE A 19 2.93 -0.02 -9.00
C ILE A 19 2.83 1.43 -8.54
N ASP A 20 2.17 2.27 -9.31
CA ASP A 20 1.93 3.68 -9.01
C ASP A 20 0.86 3.88 -7.92
N GLU A 21 -0.03 2.90 -7.69
CA GLU A 21 -0.93 2.90 -6.54
C GLU A 21 -0.17 2.82 -5.21
N THR A 22 1.08 2.33 -5.20
CA THR A 22 1.91 2.28 -3.99
C THR A 22 2.09 3.65 -3.35
N TRP A 23 2.01 4.73 -4.12
CA TRP A 23 2.02 6.09 -3.61
C TRP A 23 0.83 6.42 -2.71
N THR A 24 -0.27 5.64 -2.76
CA THR A 24 -1.41 5.84 -1.85
C THR A 24 -1.06 5.57 -0.40
N LEU A 25 -0.03 4.76 -0.13
CA LEU A 25 0.49 4.56 1.23
C LEU A 25 0.96 5.88 1.87
N LEU A 26 1.46 6.80 1.04
CA LEU A 26 1.99 8.12 1.44
C LEU A 26 0.98 9.25 1.21
N VAL A 27 0.36 9.30 0.02
CA VAL A 27 -0.56 10.36 -0.39
C VAL A 27 -1.94 9.75 -0.63
N PRO A 28 -2.96 10.12 0.17
CA PRO A 28 -4.28 9.52 0.02
C PRO A 28 -4.89 9.87 -1.34
N ASN A 29 -5.68 8.96 -1.87
CA ASN A 29 -6.42 9.14 -3.13
C ASN A 29 -5.56 9.42 -4.37
N THR A 30 -4.30 8.98 -4.42
CA THR A 30 -3.42 9.11 -5.60
C THR A 30 -4.07 8.51 -6.86
N LYS A 31 -4.84 7.43 -6.70
CA LYS A 31 -5.62 6.79 -7.75
C LYS A 31 -7.14 6.93 -7.54
N GLY A 32 -7.55 8.00 -6.88
CA GLY A 32 -8.95 8.24 -6.57
C GLY A 32 -9.44 7.52 -5.31
N GLY A 33 -10.76 7.51 -5.12
CA GLY A 33 -11.40 6.95 -3.94
C GLY A 33 -11.80 5.47 -4.10
N ALA A 34 -12.93 5.11 -3.47
CA ALA A 34 -13.56 3.80 -3.66
C ALA A 34 -14.13 3.65 -5.08
N SER A 35 -14.37 2.41 -5.51
CA SER A 35 -15.04 2.10 -6.78
C SER A 35 -16.54 2.40 -6.70
N ALA A 36 -16.86 3.65 -6.44
CA ALA A 36 -18.23 4.17 -6.40
C ALA A 36 -18.46 5.16 -7.56
N PRO A 37 -19.68 5.32 -8.06
CA PRO A 37 -20.00 6.33 -9.04
C PRO A 37 -19.61 7.74 -8.57
N LEU A 38 -19.17 8.58 -9.49
CA LEU A 38 -18.74 9.95 -9.20
C LEU A 38 -19.86 10.79 -8.58
N VAL A 39 -21.12 10.49 -8.95
CA VAL A 39 -22.32 11.13 -8.38
C VAL A 39 -22.43 10.97 -6.85
N ASN A 40 -21.76 9.99 -6.26
CA ASN A 40 -21.76 9.78 -4.81
C ASN A 40 -20.72 10.65 -4.07
N SER A 41 -19.98 11.48 -4.79
CA SER A 41 -19.00 12.41 -4.20
C SER A 41 -19.58 13.80 -4.10
N ASP A 42 -19.84 14.29 -2.88
CA ASP A 42 -20.36 15.63 -2.65
C ASP A 42 -19.45 16.71 -3.28
N LYS A 43 -18.13 16.54 -3.15
CA LYS A 43 -17.15 17.46 -3.75
C LYS A 43 -17.22 17.51 -5.26
N ALA A 44 -17.44 16.34 -5.91
CA ALA A 44 -17.57 16.30 -7.37
C ALA A 44 -18.89 16.91 -7.83
N MET A 45 -19.94 16.78 -7.03
CA MET A 45 -21.27 17.30 -7.36
C MET A 45 -21.43 18.79 -7.06
N GLU A 46 -20.61 19.38 -6.21
CA GLU A 46 -20.66 20.81 -5.86
C GLU A 46 -20.52 21.74 -7.09
N HIS A 47 -19.77 21.31 -8.10
CA HIS A 47 -19.55 22.07 -9.33
C HIS A 47 -20.01 21.32 -10.60
N ALA A 48 -20.84 20.29 -10.43
CA ALA A 48 -21.27 19.46 -11.55
C ALA A 48 -22.36 20.14 -12.38
N ASP A 49 -22.22 20.06 -13.71
CA ASP A 49 -23.26 20.49 -14.63
C ASP A 49 -24.32 19.39 -14.77
N ASN A 50 -25.57 19.73 -14.55
CA ASN A 50 -26.71 18.82 -14.58
C ASN A 50 -26.88 18.11 -15.92
N GLN A 51 -26.43 18.69 -17.02
CA GLN A 51 -26.51 18.05 -18.35
C GLN A 51 -25.65 16.77 -18.46
N PHE A 52 -24.57 16.66 -17.63
CA PHE A 52 -23.67 15.50 -17.61
C PHE A 52 -23.99 14.50 -16.50
N MET A 53 -25.09 14.64 -15.78
CA MET A 53 -25.47 13.74 -14.69
C MET A 53 -25.48 12.24 -15.08
N PRO A 54 -25.97 11.83 -16.28
CA PRO A 54 -25.88 10.44 -16.71
C PRO A 54 -24.45 9.92 -16.85
N VAL A 55 -23.51 10.80 -17.21
CA VAL A 55 -22.08 10.47 -17.33
C VAL A 55 -21.48 10.27 -15.93
N TYR A 56 -21.78 11.16 -14.97
CA TYR A 56 -21.29 11.06 -13.60
C TYR A 56 -21.78 9.80 -12.86
N GLN A 57 -22.91 9.25 -13.24
CA GLN A 57 -23.42 7.97 -12.74
C GLN A 57 -22.60 6.77 -13.23
N GLN A 58 -21.96 6.88 -14.39
CA GLN A 58 -21.18 5.80 -15.00
C GLN A 58 -19.69 5.90 -14.67
N LEU A 59 -19.18 7.10 -14.39
CA LEU A 59 -17.78 7.31 -14.04
C LEU A 59 -17.51 6.88 -12.59
N GLY A 60 -16.50 6.04 -12.40
CA GLY A 60 -16.01 5.65 -11.08
C GLY A 60 -15.04 6.67 -10.50
N GLN A 61 -14.92 6.69 -9.18
CA GLN A 61 -13.95 7.52 -8.46
C GLN A 61 -12.55 6.89 -8.41
N TYR A 62 -12.43 5.61 -8.74
CA TYR A 62 -11.20 4.83 -8.70
C TYR A 62 -10.59 4.68 -10.10
N TRP A 63 -9.29 4.94 -10.20
CA TRP A 63 -8.50 4.92 -11.44
C TRP A 63 -7.28 4.00 -11.37
N GLY A 64 -7.27 3.05 -10.43
CA GLY A 64 -6.19 2.08 -10.28
C GLY A 64 -6.40 0.81 -11.09
N ASP A 65 -5.50 -0.15 -10.87
CA ASP A 65 -5.41 -1.39 -11.66
C ASP A 65 -6.31 -2.53 -11.18
N GLN A 66 -6.90 -2.39 -9.98
CA GLN A 66 -7.80 -3.39 -9.44
C GLN A 66 -9.18 -3.29 -10.10
N PRO A 67 -9.92 -4.40 -10.25
CA PRO A 67 -11.30 -4.37 -10.76
C PRO A 67 -12.24 -3.50 -9.91
N GLY A 68 -11.89 -3.26 -8.66
CA GLY A 68 -12.63 -2.42 -7.73
C GLY A 68 -11.95 -2.37 -6.37
N THR A 69 -12.27 -1.33 -5.59
CA THR A 69 -11.76 -1.15 -4.23
C THR A 69 -12.79 -0.45 -3.35
N MET A 70 -12.74 -0.73 -2.04
CA MET A 70 -13.54 -0.01 -1.03
C MET A 70 -12.89 1.32 -0.61
N GLY A 71 -11.69 1.60 -1.09
CA GLY A 71 -10.93 2.80 -0.83
C GLY A 71 -9.42 2.55 -0.90
N PRO A 72 -8.62 3.61 -0.94
CA PRO A 72 -7.17 3.52 -1.02
C PRO A 72 -6.58 3.00 0.29
N VAL A 73 -5.50 2.22 0.16
CA VAL A 73 -4.66 1.80 1.30
C VAL A 73 -3.77 2.98 1.70
N TYR A 74 -4.03 3.60 2.85
CA TYR A 74 -3.30 4.77 3.31
C TYR A 74 -2.82 4.59 4.75
N VAL A 75 -1.51 4.66 4.98
CA VAL A 75 -0.92 4.53 6.32
C VAL A 75 -0.55 5.86 6.96
N GLY A 76 -0.49 6.93 6.18
CA GLY A 76 -0.18 8.27 6.65
C GLY A 76 1.28 8.70 6.45
N ALA A 77 1.48 9.89 5.89
CA ALA A 77 2.82 10.43 5.61
C ALA A 77 3.69 10.51 6.88
N PHE A 78 3.10 10.99 8.00
CA PHE A 78 3.81 11.06 9.28
C PHE A 78 4.22 9.68 9.81
N VAL A 79 3.35 8.67 9.64
CA VAL A 79 3.66 7.29 10.05
C VAL A 79 4.77 6.72 9.20
N LEU A 80 4.75 6.96 7.88
CA LEU A 80 5.84 6.58 6.97
C LEU A 80 7.16 7.29 7.33
N MET A 81 7.12 8.58 7.64
CA MET A 81 8.30 9.31 8.11
C MET A 81 8.89 8.66 9.38
N LEU A 82 8.04 8.32 10.35
CA LEU A 82 8.48 7.63 11.57
C LEU A 82 8.99 6.21 11.28
N PHE A 83 8.40 5.49 10.32
CA PHE A 83 8.91 4.19 9.85
C PHE A 83 10.33 4.33 9.30
N VAL A 84 10.56 5.29 8.39
CA VAL A 84 11.89 5.56 7.82
C VAL A 84 12.87 5.97 8.91
N LEU A 85 12.47 6.87 9.81
CA LEU A 85 13.29 7.26 10.96
C LEU A 85 13.62 6.04 11.85
N GLY A 86 12.65 5.15 12.04
CA GLY A 86 12.80 3.91 12.82
C GLY A 86 13.92 3.01 12.30
N LEU A 87 14.12 2.94 10.97
CA LEU A 87 15.23 2.18 10.39
C LEU A 87 16.60 2.68 10.87
N PHE A 88 16.70 3.97 11.18
CA PHE A 88 17.96 4.59 11.63
C PHE A 88 18.13 4.59 13.13
N ILE A 89 17.05 4.78 13.93
CA ILE A 89 17.17 4.98 15.39
C ILE A 89 16.83 3.75 16.23
N VAL A 90 16.01 2.81 15.70
CA VAL A 90 15.69 1.56 16.41
C VAL A 90 16.87 0.61 16.30
N LYS A 91 17.28 0.01 17.41
CA LYS A 91 18.40 -0.94 17.49
C LYS A 91 17.87 -2.38 17.34
N GLY A 92 18.78 -3.28 16.91
CA GLY A 92 18.48 -4.71 16.79
C GLY A 92 17.97 -5.13 15.41
N GLY A 93 17.72 -6.43 15.25
CA GLY A 93 17.35 -7.05 13.97
C GLY A 93 15.90 -6.84 13.55
N ILE A 94 15.01 -6.53 14.52
CA ILE A 94 13.57 -6.42 14.28
C ILE A 94 13.22 -5.41 13.16
N LYS A 95 13.91 -4.29 13.09
CA LYS A 95 13.68 -3.27 12.05
C LYS A 95 13.91 -3.82 10.63
N TRP A 96 14.90 -4.67 10.47
CA TRP A 96 15.20 -5.28 9.17
C TRP A 96 14.18 -6.34 8.80
N ALA A 97 13.68 -7.11 9.77
CA ALA A 97 12.59 -8.05 9.55
C ALA A 97 11.30 -7.32 9.15
N LEU A 98 10.96 -6.21 9.83
CA LEU A 98 9.81 -5.39 9.48
C LEU A 98 9.96 -4.74 8.10
N LEU A 99 11.15 -4.21 7.78
CA LEU A 99 11.43 -3.67 6.44
C LEU A 99 11.29 -4.74 5.37
N ALA A 100 11.90 -5.92 5.57
CA ALA A 100 11.81 -7.02 4.62
C ALA A 100 10.36 -7.48 4.40
N ALA A 101 9.57 -7.60 5.47
CA ALA A 101 8.15 -7.95 5.38
C ALA A 101 7.34 -6.88 4.63
N THR A 102 7.60 -5.58 4.90
CA THR A 102 6.98 -4.46 4.20
C THR A 102 7.27 -4.51 2.71
N VAL A 103 8.56 -4.57 2.33
CA VAL A 103 8.98 -4.59 0.93
C VAL A 103 8.44 -5.82 0.22
N LEU A 104 8.52 -6.99 0.84
CA LEU A 104 8.02 -8.24 0.26
C LEU A 104 6.51 -8.16 0.02
N SER A 105 5.73 -7.64 0.97
CA SER A 105 4.28 -7.52 0.80
C SER A 105 3.90 -6.55 -0.32
N ILE A 106 4.62 -5.43 -0.46
CA ILE A 106 4.42 -4.49 -1.56
C ILE A 106 4.73 -5.15 -2.91
N LEU A 107 5.88 -5.81 -3.04
CA LEU A 107 6.26 -6.49 -4.29
C LEU A 107 5.28 -7.59 -4.68
N LEU A 108 4.79 -8.36 -3.71
CA LEU A 108 3.79 -9.41 -3.97
C LEU A 108 2.42 -8.84 -4.33
N SER A 109 2.04 -7.69 -3.79
CA SER A 109 0.76 -7.04 -4.09
C SER A 109 0.65 -6.58 -5.55
N TRP A 110 1.79 -6.28 -6.21
CA TRP A 110 1.80 -5.87 -7.62
C TRP A 110 1.35 -6.96 -8.60
N GLY A 111 1.40 -8.22 -8.21
CA GLY A 111 0.82 -9.34 -8.97
C GLY A 111 1.13 -9.30 -10.47
N LYS A 112 0.10 -9.03 -11.31
CA LYS A 112 0.25 -8.94 -12.77
C LYS A 112 1.22 -7.85 -13.22
N ASN A 113 1.41 -6.81 -12.43
CA ASN A 113 2.29 -5.69 -12.75
C ASN A 113 3.77 -6.03 -12.49
N PHE A 114 4.06 -7.17 -11.84
CA PHE A 114 5.42 -7.68 -11.64
C PHE A 114 5.48 -9.22 -11.80
N MET A 115 5.03 -9.69 -12.98
CA MET A 115 4.90 -11.12 -13.29
C MET A 115 6.15 -11.98 -13.07
N PRO A 116 7.40 -11.55 -13.39
CA PRO A 116 8.57 -12.38 -13.13
C PRO A 116 8.71 -12.80 -11.66
N PHE A 117 8.42 -11.86 -10.74
CA PHE A 117 8.44 -12.12 -9.30
C PHE A 117 7.23 -12.94 -8.86
N THR A 118 6.05 -12.59 -9.33
CA THR A 118 4.79 -13.30 -9.00
C THR A 118 4.82 -14.75 -9.48
N ASN A 119 5.33 -15.02 -10.69
CA ASN A 119 5.47 -16.38 -11.20
C ASN A 119 6.38 -17.25 -10.33
N PHE A 120 7.49 -16.70 -9.83
CA PHE A 120 8.35 -17.43 -8.90
C PHE A 120 7.55 -17.92 -7.68
N PHE A 121 6.69 -17.06 -7.10
CA PHE A 121 5.87 -17.46 -5.96
C PHE A 121 4.76 -18.45 -6.32
N ILE A 122 4.13 -18.29 -7.49
CA ILE A 122 3.11 -19.25 -7.98
C ILE A 122 3.71 -20.64 -8.17
N ASP A 123 4.93 -20.72 -8.71
CA ASP A 123 5.55 -21.99 -9.10
C ASP A 123 6.26 -22.68 -7.94
N TYR A 124 6.86 -21.94 -7.02
CA TYR A 124 7.75 -22.50 -5.99
C TYR A 124 7.23 -22.38 -4.57
N VAL A 125 6.28 -21.48 -4.28
CA VAL A 125 5.77 -21.31 -2.91
C VAL A 125 4.48 -22.11 -2.73
N PRO A 126 4.49 -23.14 -1.85
CA PRO A 126 3.31 -23.94 -1.60
C PRO A 126 2.12 -23.08 -1.18
N MET A 127 0.94 -23.42 -1.64
CA MET A 127 -0.33 -22.75 -1.33
C MET A 127 -0.53 -21.37 -1.98
N TYR A 128 0.51 -20.67 -2.49
CA TYR A 128 0.36 -19.35 -3.10
C TYR A 128 -0.64 -19.37 -4.26
N ALA A 129 -0.57 -20.37 -5.13
CA ALA A 129 -1.50 -20.56 -6.25
C ALA A 129 -2.98 -20.83 -5.87
N LYS A 130 -3.30 -20.90 -4.59
CA LYS A 130 -4.67 -21.08 -4.08
C LYS A 130 -5.35 -19.75 -3.68
N PHE A 131 -4.60 -18.67 -3.58
CA PHE A 131 -5.13 -17.34 -3.29
C PHE A 131 -5.44 -16.59 -4.58
N ARG A 132 -6.48 -15.78 -4.58
CA ARG A 132 -6.91 -15.03 -5.78
C ARG A 132 -6.80 -13.52 -5.66
N THR A 133 -6.43 -12.99 -4.49
CA THR A 133 -6.42 -11.54 -4.24
C THR A 133 -5.03 -11.17 -3.72
N VAL A 134 -4.07 -11.08 -4.64
CA VAL A 134 -2.68 -10.80 -4.27
C VAL A 134 -2.52 -9.42 -3.62
N ALA A 135 -3.35 -8.44 -3.97
CA ALA A 135 -3.34 -7.11 -3.35
C ALA A 135 -3.62 -7.16 -1.83
N SER A 136 -4.36 -8.15 -1.33
CA SER A 136 -4.67 -8.27 0.10
C SER A 136 -3.44 -8.49 0.98
N ILE A 137 -2.30 -8.90 0.41
CA ILE A 137 -1.05 -9.06 1.16
C ILE A 137 -0.51 -7.73 1.70
N LEU A 138 -0.97 -6.59 1.18
CA LEU A 138 -0.62 -5.26 1.70
C LEU A 138 -0.99 -5.07 3.18
N VAL A 139 -1.91 -5.87 3.73
CA VAL A 139 -2.21 -5.86 5.17
C VAL A 139 -0.94 -6.04 6.02
N ILE A 140 0.07 -6.76 5.49
CA ILE A 140 1.36 -6.91 6.18
C ILE A 140 2.08 -5.57 6.24
N ALA A 141 2.11 -4.79 5.14
CA ALA A 141 2.70 -3.45 5.13
C ALA A 141 1.92 -2.50 6.04
N GLU A 142 0.58 -2.55 6.02
CA GLU A 142 -0.30 -1.76 6.90
C GLU A 142 -0.06 -2.04 8.39
N PHE A 143 0.41 -3.22 8.73
CA PHE A 143 0.79 -3.58 10.09
C PHE A 143 2.25 -3.24 10.41
N THR A 144 3.19 -3.60 9.53
CA THR A 144 4.63 -3.47 9.81
C THR A 144 5.12 -2.04 9.78
N ILE A 145 4.54 -1.18 8.93
CA ILE A 145 4.88 0.25 8.86
C ILE A 145 4.51 0.96 10.17
N PRO A 146 3.27 0.92 10.68
CA PRO A 146 2.94 1.51 11.97
C PRO A 146 3.69 0.89 13.13
N LEU A 147 3.94 -0.42 13.10
CA LEU A 147 4.67 -1.08 14.18
C LEU A 147 6.09 -0.52 14.33
N LEU A 148 6.85 -0.37 13.23
CA LEU A 148 8.18 0.24 13.30
C LEU A 148 8.11 1.72 13.65
N ALA A 149 7.09 2.44 13.17
CA ALA A 149 6.85 3.84 13.53
C ALA A 149 6.61 3.99 15.04
N MET A 150 5.84 3.09 15.66
CA MET A 150 5.62 3.09 17.12
C MET A 150 6.89 2.75 17.90
N LEU A 151 7.73 1.84 17.41
CA LEU A 151 9.03 1.56 17.99
C LEU A 151 9.97 2.78 17.92
N ALA A 152 9.93 3.53 16.82
CA ALA A 152 10.65 4.78 16.67
C ALA A 152 10.14 5.84 17.66
N LEU A 153 8.82 6.01 17.75
CA LEU A 153 8.20 6.94 18.70
C LEU A 153 8.56 6.59 20.16
N LYS A 154 8.47 5.31 20.52
CA LYS A 154 8.91 4.85 21.82
C LYS A 154 10.36 5.25 22.10
N LYS A 155 11.26 5.05 21.12
CA LYS A 155 12.68 5.41 21.26
C LYS A 155 12.89 6.91 21.42
N ILE A 156 12.08 7.75 20.80
CA ILE A 156 12.10 9.21 20.95
C ILE A 156 11.60 9.61 22.35
N VAL A 157 10.54 8.98 22.85
CA VAL A 157 10.01 9.26 24.19
C VAL A 157 11.00 8.84 25.27
N ASP A 158 11.63 7.66 25.14
CA ASP A 158 12.64 7.16 26.09
C ASP A 158 13.92 8.03 26.09
N ASP A 159 14.26 8.68 24.98
CA ASP A 159 15.46 9.51 24.81
C ASP A 159 15.19 10.70 23.88
N PRO A 160 14.54 11.78 24.36
CA PRO A 160 14.18 12.95 23.55
C PRO A 160 15.38 13.62 22.87
N GLY A 161 16.57 13.56 23.48
CA GLY A 161 17.81 14.11 22.92
C GLY A 161 18.26 13.42 21.62
N ILE A 162 17.69 12.26 21.26
CA ILE A 162 18.05 11.54 20.05
C ILE A 162 17.70 12.34 18.79
N LEU A 163 16.62 13.13 18.81
CA LEU A 163 16.21 13.97 17.68
C LEU A 163 17.26 15.03 17.37
N THR A 164 17.78 15.71 18.39
CA THR A 164 18.83 16.72 18.22
C THR A 164 20.14 16.08 17.78
N ARG A 165 20.55 14.96 18.41
CA ARG A 165 21.78 14.23 18.05
C ARG A 165 21.72 13.64 16.64
N LYS A 166 20.53 13.30 16.14
CA LYS A 166 20.29 12.65 14.85
C LYS A 166 19.49 13.54 13.88
N ILE A 167 19.59 14.86 14.05
CA ILE A 167 18.77 15.83 13.28
C ILE A 167 18.87 15.64 11.75
N LYS A 168 20.05 15.27 11.24
CA LYS A 168 20.25 14.98 9.82
C LYS A 168 19.40 13.79 9.35
N LEU A 169 19.22 12.76 10.19
CA LEU A 169 18.39 11.60 9.88
C LEU A 169 16.89 11.95 9.93
N VAL A 170 16.51 12.88 10.83
CA VAL A 170 15.14 13.40 10.85
C VAL A 170 14.82 14.13 9.55
N TYR A 171 15.69 15.04 9.11
CA TYR A 171 15.52 15.72 7.83
C TYR A 171 15.55 14.76 6.63
N LEU A 172 16.43 13.76 6.65
CA LEU A 172 16.47 12.73 5.61
C LEU A 172 15.16 11.94 5.56
N SER A 173 14.64 11.53 6.73
CA SER A 173 13.37 10.80 6.79
C SER A 173 12.21 11.65 6.28
N PHE A 174 12.16 12.93 6.63
CA PHE A 174 11.16 13.87 6.12
C PHE A 174 11.28 14.10 4.60
N GLY A 175 12.50 14.16 4.06
CA GLY A 175 12.71 14.35 2.63
C GLY A 175 12.48 13.10 1.76
N LEU A 176 12.41 11.91 2.39
CA LEU A 176 12.11 10.64 1.72
C LEU A 176 10.62 10.28 1.75
N THR A 177 9.81 11.02 2.49
CA THR A 177 8.35 10.82 2.64
C THR A 177 7.59 12.08 2.31
#